data_f31a2897b2f7b0b43ad99d6ffb9e7574
#
_entry.id   f31a2897b2f7b0b43ad99d6ffb9e7574
#
_cell.length_a   1.000
_cell.length_b   1.000
_cell.length_c   1.000
_cell.angle_alpha   90.00
_cell.angle_beta   90.00
_cell.angle_gamma   90.00
#
_symmetry.space_group_name_H-M   'P 1'
#
loop_
_entity.id
_entity.type
_entity.pdbx_description
1 polymer ?
#
loop_
_entity_poly.entity_id
_entity_poly.type
_entity_poly.pdbx_seq_one_letter_code
_entity_poly.pdbx_strand_id
1 'polypeptide(L)'
;MCGRYQFSTSEYKEFQQIVRDAQRRSHQHNELNFPMAGDIAPTATAPVLIASGSKVVAEFQRWGIPGWRGGMMLNARAETVCEKPMFRRSMAAQRCVVPATG
;
A
#
# COMPACT_ATOMS: atom_id res chain seq x y z
N MET A 1 -15.57 6.39 4.49
CA MET A 1 -14.13 6.72 4.52
C MET A 1 -13.40 5.64 5.31
N CYS A 2 -12.37 5.04 4.73
CA CYS A 2 -11.64 3.97 5.39
C CYS A 2 -10.60 4.53 6.36
N GLY A 3 -10.67 4.09 7.62
CA GLY A 3 -9.69 4.46 8.63
C GLY A 3 -8.69 3.36 8.94
N ARG A 4 -8.96 2.13 8.48
CA ARG A 4 -8.08 0.97 8.61
C ARG A 4 -8.60 -0.19 7.79
N TYR A 5 -7.76 -1.20 7.57
CA TYR A 5 -8.17 -2.48 7.00
C TYR A 5 -7.39 -3.60 7.68
N GLN A 6 -7.86 -4.81 7.52
CA GLN A 6 -7.19 -5.98 8.10
C GLN A 6 -6.40 -6.73 7.03
N PHE A 7 -5.24 -7.23 7.44
CA PHE A 7 -4.40 -8.09 6.62
C PHE A 7 -3.94 -9.27 7.47
N SER A 8 -4.26 -10.48 7.03
CA SER A 8 -3.85 -11.70 7.71
C SER A 8 -3.29 -12.70 6.71
N THR A 9 -2.13 -13.26 7.03
CA THR A 9 -1.52 -14.30 6.23
C THR A 9 -1.92 -15.70 6.68
N SER A 10 -2.60 -15.82 7.81
CA SER A 10 -2.94 -17.12 8.40
C SER A 10 -4.03 -17.86 7.62
N GLU A 11 -4.93 -17.13 6.94
CA GLU A 11 -6.07 -17.72 6.26
C GLU A 11 -5.80 -18.08 4.78
N TYR A 12 -4.88 -17.35 4.15
CA TYR A 12 -4.65 -17.48 2.71
C TYR A 12 -3.17 -17.59 2.40
N LYS A 13 -2.78 -18.66 1.71
CA LYS A 13 -1.39 -18.87 1.28
C LYS A 13 -0.91 -17.79 0.33
N GLU A 14 -1.82 -17.26 -0.48
CA GLU A 14 -1.53 -16.19 -1.43
C GLU A 14 -1.01 -14.94 -0.71
N PHE A 15 -1.56 -14.63 0.46
CA PHE A 15 -1.12 -13.48 1.24
C PHE A 15 0.25 -13.69 1.85
N GLN A 16 0.58 -14.93 2.25
CA GLN A 16 1.94 -15.27 2.68
C GLN A 16 2.94 -15.02 1.55
N GLN A 17 2.59 -15.42 0.34
CA GLN A 17 3.45 -15.21 -0.82
C GLN A 17 3.64 -13.74 -1.15
N ILE A 18 2.58 -12.93 -1.02
CA ILE A 18 2.65 -11.47 -1.22
C ILE A 18 3.67 -10.86 -0.25
N VAL A 19 3.61 -11.23 1.02
CA VAL A 19 4.55 -10.71 2.02
C VAL A 19 5.99 -11.13 1.69
N ARG A 20 6.21 -12.38 1.33
CA ARG A 20 7.55 -12.88 0.96
C ARG A 20 8.11 -12.15 -0.26
N ASP A 21 7.29 -11.92 -1.27
CA ASP A 21 7.71 -11.20 -2.47
C ASP A 21 8.03 -9.75 -2.16
N ALA A 22 7.23 -9.10 -1.33
CA ALA A 22 7.51 -7.74 -0.89
C ALA A 22 8.81 -7.66 -0.08
N GLN A 23 9.05 -8.63 0.80
CA GLN A 23 10.29 -8.71 1.58
C GLN A 23 11.51 -8.88 0.70
N ARG A 24 11.42 -9.70 -0.35
CA ARG A 24 12.53 -9.89 -1.31
C ARG A 24 12.84 -8.61 -2.09
N ARG A 25 11.84 -7.79 -2.38
CA ARG A 25 12.02 -6.52 -3.09
C ARG A 25 12.47 -5.40 -2.17
N SER A 26 12.28 -5.54 -0.87
CA SER A 26 12.66 -4.54 0.10
C SER A 26 14.18 -4.54 0.31
N HIS A 27 14.75 -3.34 0.33
CA HIS A 27 16.15 -3.13 0.69
C HIS A 27 16.31 -2.66 2.14
N GLN A 28 15.20 -2.54 2.87
CA GLN A 28 15.18 -2.07 4.25
C GLN A 28 14.89 -3.24 5.20
N HIS A 29 15.81 -3.49 6.12
CA HIS A 29 15.69 -4.62 7.05
C HIS A 29 14.47 -4.54 7.96
N ASN A 30 13.98 -3.35 8.26
CA ASN A 30 12.84 -3.15 9.15
C ASN A 30 11.53 -3.75 8.61
N GLU A 31 11.42 -3.87 7.30
CA GLU A 31 10.23 -4.42 6.66
C GLU A 31 10.18 -5.94 6.70
N LEU A 32 11.29 -6.59 7.05
CA LEU A 32 11.35 -8.05 7.20
C LEU A 32 10.50 -8.55 8.37
N ASN A 33 10.17 -7.68 9.30
CA ASN A 33 9.39 -8.01 10.49
C ASN A 33 7.91 -7.62 10.35
N PHE A 34 7.39 -7.57 9.13
CA PHE A 34 5.98 -7.27 8.91
C PHE A 34 5.10 -8.28 9.67
N PRO A 35 4.13 -7.81 10.47
CA PRO A 35 3.29 -8.73 11.24
C PRO A 35 2.45 -9.61 10.33
N MET A 36 2.30 -10.86 10.75
CA MET A 36 1.57 -11.87 9.98
C MET A 36 0.06 -11.65 9.98
N ALA A 37 -0.45 -10.86 10.91
CA ALA A 37 -1.86 -10.50 10.99
C ALA A 37 -2.03 -9.22 11.80
N GLY A 38 -3.06 -8.46 11.48
CA GLY A 38 -3.41 -7.28 12.25
C GLY A 38 -4.09 -6.21 11.43
N ASP A 39 -4.39 -5.12 12.10
CA ASP A 39 -4.96 -3.92 11.49
C ASP A 39 -3.86 -3.10 10.83
N ILE A 40 -4.13 -2.66 9.61
CA ILE A 40 -3.28 -1.70 8.91
C ILE A 40 -3.97 -0.34 9.01
N ALA A 41 -3.26 0.61 9.58
CA ALA A 41 -3.76 1.96 9.81
C ALA A 41 -2.93 2.98 9.02
N PRO A 42 -3.43 4.22 8.85
CA PRO A 42 -2.64 5.28 8.24
C PRO A 42 -1.27 5.41 8.89
N THR A 43 -0.28 5.74 8.09
CA THR A 43 1.16 5.80 8.39
C THR A 43 1.88 4.44 8.48
N ALA A 44 1.13 3.35 8.49
CA ALA A 44 1.76 2.02 8.46
C ALA A 44 2.33 1.68 7.08
N THR A 45 3.36 0.87 7.08
CA THR A 45 3.92 0.27 5.86
C THR A 45 3.32 -1.11 5.68
N ALA A 46 2.81 -1.39 4.48
CA ALA A 46 2.13 -2.65 4.19
C ALA A 46 2.38 -3.07 2.74
N PRO A 47 2.22 -4.36 2.41
CA PRO A 47 2.42 -4.82 1.04
C PRO A 47 1.29 -4.36 0.12
N VAL A 48 1.66 -3.96 -1.08
CA VAL A 48 0.74 -3.63 -2.17
C VAL A 48 1.19 -4.36 -3.43
N LEU A 49 0.29 -4.52 -4.38
CA LEU A 49 0.60 -5.10 -5.68
C LEU A 49 0.66 -3.98 -6.72
N ILE A 50 1.73 -3.96 -7.48
CA ILE A 50 1.94 -2.97 -8.55
C ILE A 50 2.29 -3.67 -9.86
N ALA A 51 2.09 -2.96 -10.96
CA ALA A 51 2.55 -3.43 -12.27
C ALA A 51 4.03 -3.15 -12.44
N SER A 52 4.76 -4.13 -12.97
CA SER A 52 6.17 -3.99 -13.34
C SER A 52 6.36 -4.66 -14.70
N GLY A 53 6.30 -3.86 -15.77
CA GLY A 53 6.24 -4.38 -17.12
C GLY A 53 4.96 -5.17 -17.34
N SER A 54 5.10 -6.43 -17.79
CA SER A 54 3.96 -7.34 -18.00
C SER A 54 3.62 -8.16 -16.74
N LYS A 55 4.30 -7.92 -15.63
CA LYS A 55 4.13 -8.69 -14.40
C LYS A 55 3.49 -7.85 -13.31
N VAL A 56 2.89 -8.55 -12.33
CA VAL A 56 2.43 -7.95 -11.08
C VAL A 56 3.41 -8.37 -9.99
N VAL A 57 3.89 -7.39 -9.25
CA VAL A 57 4.87 -7.62 -8.18
C VAL A 57 4.36 -7.03 -6.88
N ALA A 58 4.81 -7.58 -5.76
CA ALA A 58 4.49 -7.06 -4.43
C ALA A 58 5.64 -6.20 -3.91
N GLU A 59 5.30 -5.07 -3.28
CA GLU A 59 6.28 -4.25 -2.58
C GLU A 59 5.64 -3.59 -1.37
N PHE A 60 6.47 -3.19 -0.40
CA PHE A 60 6.00 -2.43 0.75
C PHE A 60 5.86 -0.95 0.40
N GLN A 61 4.74 -0.38 0.78
CA GLN A 61 4.52 1.07 0.67
C GLN A 61 3.86 1.60 1.94
N ARG A 62 4.15 2.85 2.25
CA ARG A 62 3.57 3.52 3.40
C ARG A 62 2.25 4.17 3.01
N TRP A 63 1.25 4.00 3.88
CA TRP A 63 -0.06 4.61 3.70
C TRP A 63 -0.03 6.08 4.12
N GLY A 64 -0.32 6.96 3.17
CA GLY A 64 -0.43 8.39 3.41
C GLY A 64 0.66 9.19 2.71
N ILE A 65 0.33 10.40 2.34
CA ILE A 65 1.24 11.33 1.68
C ILE A 65 1.48 12.51 2.61
N PRO A 66 2.75 12.89 2.87
CA PRO A 66 3.03 14.08 3.69
C PRO A 66 2.40 15.33 3.08
N GLY A 67 1.71 16.10 3.89
CA GLY A 67 1.11 17.36 3.48
C GLY A 67 2.08 18.54 3.55
N TRP A 68 1.74 19.62 2.87
CA TRP A 68 2.55 20.84 2.80
C TRP A 68 2.79 21.50 4.17
N ARG A 69 1.77 21.42 5.04
CA ARG A 69 1.76 22.14 6.31
C ARG A 69 1.94 21.22 7.51
N GLY A 70 2.62 20.11 7.30
CA GLY A 70 2.62 19.01 8.25
C GLY A 70 1.34 18.19 8.13
N GLY A 71 1.24 17.12 8.89
CA GLY A 71 0.13 16.19 8.79
C GLY A 71 0.23 15.27 7.59
N MET A 72 -0.73 14.37 7.45
CA MET A 72 -0.78 13.37 6.41
C MET A 72 -2.05 13.52 5.59
N MET A 73 -1.93 13.39 4.27
CA MET A 73 -3.06 13.28 3.38
C MET A 73 -3.39 11.81 3.20
N LEU A 74 -4.55 11.39 3.67
CA LEU A 74 -4.98 10.01 3.67
C LEU A 74 -6.02 9.70 2.60
N ASN A 75 -6.70 10.73 2.10
CA ASN A 75 -7.82 10.57 1.17
C ASN A 75 -7.70 11.61 0.04
N ALA A 76 -8.22 11.22 -1.12
CA ALA A 76 -8.38 12.12 -2.25
C ALA A 76 -9.85 12.11 -2.68
N ARG A 77 -10.38 13.28 -3.05
CA ARG A 77 -11.75 13.35 -3.56
C ARG A 77 -11.84 12.80 -4.97
N ALA A 78 -12.78 11.89 -5.20
CA ALA A 78 -12.98 11.30 -6.52
C ALA A 78 -13.28 12.36 -7.58
N GLU A 79 -13.97 13.42 -7.22
CA GLU A 79 -14.39 14.48 -8.13
C GLU A 79 -13.22 15.26 -8.72
N THR A 80 -12.10 15.35 -8.02
CA THR A 80 -10.95 16.17 -8.43
C THR A 80 -9.64 15.42 -8.49
N VAL A 81 -9.61 14.12 -8.16
CA VAL A 81 -8.37 13.34 -8.05
C VAL A 81 -7.59 13.28 -9.37
N CYS A 82 -8.26 13.24 -10.50
CA CYS A 82 -7.61 13.20 -11.80
C CYS A 82 -7.08 14.57 -12.26
N GLU A 83 -7.51 15.66 -11.63
CA GLU A 83 -7.18 17.03 -12.02
C GLU A 83 -6.10 17.64 -11.12
N LYS A 84 -6.12 17.32 -9.82
CA LYS A 84 -5.18 17.91 -8.87
C LYS A 84 -3.74 17.46 -9.16
N PRO A 85 -2.80 18.41 -9.23
CA PRO A 85 -1.39 18.08 -9.54
C PRO A 85 -0.80 17.02 -8.63
N MET A 86 -1.20 16.99 -7.36
CA MET A 86 -0.70 16.03 -6.37
C MET A 86 -1.05 14.59 -6.71
N PHE A 87 -2.22 14.34 -7.33
CA PHE A 87 -2.73 13.00 -7.57
C PHE A 87 -2.79 12.60 -9.04
N ARG A 88 -2.74 13.58 -9.94
CA ARG A 88 -2.96 13.36 -11.37
C ARG A 88 -2.03 12.30 -11.95
N ARG A 89 -0.74 12.39 -11.65
CA ARG A 89 0.25 11.44 -12.15
C ARG A 89 0.03 10.03 -11.61
N SER A 90 -0.27 9.93 -10.33
CA SER A 90 -0.54 8.63 -9.69
C SER A 90 -1.77 7.95 -10.26
N MET A 91 -2.82 8.72 -10.54
CA MET A 91 -4.03 8.18 -11.17
C MET A 91 -3.78 7.69 -12.58
N ALA A 92 -2.90 8.36 -13.32
CA ALA A 92 -2.59 7.99 -14.69
C ALA A 92 -1.64 6.79 -14.80
N ALA A 93 -0.61 6.72 -13.92
CA ALA A 93 0.52 5.82 -14.14
C ALA A 93 1.01 5.07 -12.90
N GLN A 94 0.49 5.36 -11.71
CA GLN A 94 1.02 4.80 -10.47
C GLN A 94 -0.10 4.23 -9.60
N ARG A 95 -0.81 3.25 -10.15
CA ARG A 95 -1.88 2.57 -9.43
C ARG A 95 -1.37 1.32 -8.73
N CYS A 96 -2.03 0.94 -7.65
CA CYS A 96 -1.73 -0.29 -6.95
C CYS A 96 -3.03 -0.99 -6.53
N VAL A 97 -2.89 -2.24 -6.13
CA VAL A 97 -3.95 -3.01 -5.48
C VAL A 97 -3.53 -3.24 -4.03
N VAL A 98 -4.44 -2.96 -3.12
CA VAL A 98 -4.21 -3.18 -1.68
C VAL A 98 -4.88 -4.49 -1.30
N PRO A 99 -4.10 -5.56 -1.04
CA PRO A 99 -4.68 -6.82 -0.58
C PRO A 99 -5.19 -6.68 0.85
N ALA A 100 -6.39 -7.16 1.11
CA ALA A 100 -7.04 -7.05 2.41
C ALA A 100 -7.85 -8.30 2.73
N THR A 101 -7.92 -8.66 4.00
CA THR A 101 -8.77 -9.74 4.50
C THR A 101 -10.02 -9.23 5.19
N GLY A 102 -10.06 -7.97 5.50
CA GLY A 102 -11.23 -7.36 6.14
C GLY A 102 -11.18 -5.85 6.20
#